data_f0e0437738d4b2f3b1768557e557c70c
#
_entry.id   f0e0437738d4b2f3b1768557e557c70c
#
_cell.length_a   1.000
_cell.length_b   1.000
_cell.length_c   1.000
_cell.angle_alpha   90.00
_cell.angle_beta   90.00
_cell.angle_gamma   90.00
#
_symmetry.space_group_name_H-M   'P 1'
#
loop_
_entity.id
_entity.type
_entity.pdbx_description
1 polymer ?
#
loop_
_entity_poly.entity_id
_entity_poly.type
_entity_poly.pdbx_seq_one_letter_code
_entity_poly.pdbx_strand_id
1 'polypeptide(L)'
;MMFTPIHRELGLPAGDISLDLIKLAIENNIEETVDLDWKQQPYDHRKPKWDDEAAKDIAAMANTGGGWIVFGVSEDGEHNSASGLAPVTWNADTQQRILRVAYARIGPPVLGLEFYVLPTDDGSSVVAMRIPDSRDAPHFARKGDDAFIAPKRNGPHTVFMSDREIERGFRERFQYADNQEKLLQNKFEIWPS
;
A
#
# COMPACT_ATOMS: atom_id res chain seq x y z
N MET A 1 -14.73 9.13 7.34
CA MET A 1 -13.82 10.29 7.43
C MET A 1 -12.41 9.75 7.67
N MET A 2 -11.47 10.08 6.84
CA MET A 2 -10.14 9.47 6.78
C MET A 2 -9.08 10.55 6.54
N PHE A 3 -7.90 10.40 7.14
CA PHE A 3 -6.77 11.29 6.86
C PHE A 3 -5.76 10.54 5.99
N THR A 4 -5.63 10.98 4.74
CA THR A 4 -4.74 10.37 3.74
C THR A 4 -3.51 11.24 3.52
N PRO A 5 -2.44 10.72 2.88
CA PRO A 5 -1.32 11.54 2.45
C PRO A 5 -1.76 12.73 1.58
N ILE A 6 -2.79 12.54 0.74
CA ILE A 6 -3.31 13.63 -0.09
C ILE A 6 -3.87 14.77 0.76
N HIS A 7 -4.64 14.45 1.82
CA HIS A 7 -5.13 15.49 2.76
C HIS A 7 -3.96 16.20 3.44
N ARG A 8 -2.93 15.46 3.85
CA ARG A 8 -1.73 16.01 4.48
C ARG A 8 -1.02 16.99 3.57
N GLU A 9 -0.71 16.58 2.34
CA GLU A 9 0.04 17.39 1.38
C GLU A 9 -0.75 18.66 0.94
N LEU A 10 -2.08 18.55 0.89
CA LEU A 10 -2.96 19.70 0.59
C LEU A 10 -3.27 20.57 1.81
N GLY A 11 -2.84 20.21 3.01
CA GLY A 11 -3.16 20.93 4.25
C GLY A 11 -4.65 20.87 4.61
N LEU A 12 -5.36 19.83 4.19
CA LEU A 12 -6.78 19.65 4.42
C LEU A 12 -7.06 18.82 5.69
N PRO A 13 -8.19 19.04 6.37
CA PRO A 13 -8.62 18.16 7.46
C PRO A 13 -8.98 16.77 6.92
N ALA A 14 -9.12 15.78 7.83
CA ALA A 14 -9.62 14.46 7.48
C ALA A 14 -10.98 14.53 6.80
N GLY A 15 -11.13 13.80 5.69
CA GLY A 15 -12.33 13.80 4.85
C GLY A 15 -12.54 12.46 4.16
N ASP A 16 -13.44 12.44 3.19
CA ASP A 16 -13.66 11.27 2.36
C ASP A 16 -12.72 11.29 1.15
N ILE A 17 -12.36 10.09 0.69
CA ILE A 17 -11.67 9.96 -0.59
C ILE A 17 -12.68 10.13 -1.69
N SER A 18 -12.50 11.14 -2.53
CA SER A 18 -13.39 11.49 -3.63
C SER A 18 -12.62 11.82 -4.91
N LEU A 19 -13.30 11.80 -6.04
CA LEU A 19 -12.70 12.20 -7.29
C LEU A 19 -12.24 13.68 -7.27
N ASP A 20 -12.97 14.54 -6.54
CA ASP A 20 -12.61 15.95 -6.39
C ASP A 20 -11.33 16.13 -5.59
N LEU A 21 -11.10 15.29 -4.55
CA LEU A 21 -9.83 15.27 -3.82
C LEU A 21 -8.66 14.88 -4.75
N ILE A 22 -8.86 13.91 -5.64
CA ILE A 22 -7.83 13.51 -6.62
C ILE A 22 -7.59 14.63 -7.63
N LYS A 23 -8.64 15.28 -8.14
CA LYS A 23 -8.50 16.44 -9.05
C LYS A 23 -7.70 17.57 -8.38
N LEU A 24 -8.01 17.85 -7.12
CA LEU A 24 -7.27 18.88 -6.36
C LEU A 24 -5.81 18.51 -6.16
N ALA A 25 -5.48 17.23 -5.94
CA ALA A 25 -4.10 16.75 -5.89
C ALA A 25 -3.36 16.98 -7.22
N ILE A 26 -4.02 16.72 -8.35
CA ILE A 26 -3.47 16.96 -9.69
C ILE A 26 -3.26 18.45 -9.92
N GLU A 27 -4.23 19.31 -9.61
CA GLU A 27 -4.14 20.77 -9.76
C GLU A 27 -2.98 21.38 -8.95
N ASN A 28 -2.62 20.75 -7.83
CA ASN A 28 -1.54 21.17 -6.96
C ASN A 28 -0.23 20.39 -7.21
N ASN A 29 -0.18 19.53 -8.23
CA ASN A 29 0.99 18.72 -8.58
C ASN A 29 1.56 17.95 -7.36
N ILE A 30 0.68 17.31 -6.58
CA ILE A 30 1.11 16.58 -5.39
C ILE A 30 2.07 15.45 -5.78
N GLU A 31 3.26 15.50 -5.19
CA GLU A 31 4.33 14.52 -5.42
C GLU A 31 4.06 13.20 -4.69
N GLU A 32 4.64 12.13 -5.21
CA GLU A 32 4.73 10.88 -4.48
C GLU A 32 5.49 11.07 -3.17
N THR A 33 5.05 10.33 -2.17
CA THR A 33 5.71 10.32 -0.86
C THR A 33 6.06 8.89 -0.44
N VAL A 34 6.56 8.73 0.76
CA VAL A 34 6.84 7.42 1.33
C VAL A 34 5.57 6.54 1.45
N ASP A 35 4.41 7.18 1.56
CA ASP A 35 3.09 6.56 1.77
C ASP A 35 2.06 6.90 0.68
N LEU A 36 2.50 7.48 -0.46
CA LEU A 36 1.66 7.77 -1.63
C LEU A 36 2.40 7.42 -2.92
N ASP A 37 1.71 6.70 -3.82
CA ASP A 37 2.23 6.28 -5.12
C ASP A 37 1.16 6.49 -6.20
N TRP A 38 1.50 7.17 -7.28
CA TRP A 38 0.62 7.40 -8.41
C TRP A 38 0.86 6.37 -9.51
N LYS A 39 -0.19 5.80 -10.06
CA LYS A 39 -0.08 4.85 -11.17
C LYS A 39 -1.11 5.16 -12.26
N GLN A 40 -0.62 5.38 -13.46
CA GLN A 40 -1.49 5.63 -14.61
C GLN A 40 -2.39 4.42 -14.91
N GLN A 41 -1.89 3.19 -14.73
CA GLN A 41 -2.59 1.96 -15.05
C GLN A 41 -2.52 0.96 -13.89
N PRO A 42 -3.52 0.10 -13.71
CA PRO A 42 -3.42 -1.05 -12.84
C PRO A 42 -2.32 -2.03 -13.31
N TYR A 43 -1.89 -2.91 -12.42
CA TYR A 43 -0.97 -3.98 -12.78
C TYR A 43 -1.58 -4.87 -13.87
N ASP A 44 -0.97 -4.88 -15.07
CA ASP A 44 -1.49 -5.63 -16.22
C ASP A 44 -1.08 -7.10 -16.12
N HIS A 45 -2.01 -7.97 -15.75
CA HIS A 45 -1.80 -9.40 -15.57
C HIS A 45 -1.36 -10.15 -16.86
N ARG A 46 -1.41 -9.52 -18.03
CA ARG A 46 -0.92 -10.06 -19.28
C ARG A 46 0.57 -9.81 -19.50
N LYS A 47 1.15 -8.87 -18.72
CA LYS A 47 2.58 -8.59 -18.78
C LYS A 47 3.35 -9.59 -17.90
N PRO A 48 4.54 -10.05 -18.34
CA PRO A 48 5.40 -10.87 -17.51
C PRO A 48 5.76 -10.15 -16.21
N LYS A 49 5.80 -10.88 -15.09
CA LYS A 49 6.23 -10.38 -13.77
C LYS A 49 5.37 -9.25 -13.18
N TRP A 50 4.14 -9.07 -13.64
CA TRP A 50 3.20 -8.08 -13.10
C TRP A 50 2.93 -8.32 -11.61
N ASP A 51 2.88 -9.58 -11.20
CA ASP A 51 2.67 -10.02 -9.83
C ASP A 51 3.89 -9.80 -8.94
N ASP A 52 5.10 -9.88 -9.49
CA ASP A 52 6.34 -9.48 -8.80
C ASP A 52 6.35 -7.97 -8.52
N GLU A 53 5.93 -7.16 -9.49
CA GLU A 53 5.83 -5.71 -9.34
C GLU A 53 4.79 -5.34 -8.29
N ALA A 54 3.58 -5.90 -8.40
CA ALA A 54 2.51 -5.66 -7.43
C ALA A 54 2.93 -6.11 -6.01
N ALA A 55 3.55 -7.28 -5.88
CA ALA A 55 4.04 -7.78 -4.58
C ALA A 55 5.11 -6.87 -3.99
N LYS A 56 6.05 -6.40 -4.81
CA LYS A 56 7.11 -5.47 -4.40
C LYS A 56 6.52 -4.15 -3.86
N ASP A 57 5.60 -3.55 -4.59
CA ASP A 57 5.02 -2.25 -4.22
C ASP A 57 4.16 -2.37 -2.95
N ILE A 58 3.31 -3.39 -2.85
CA ILE A 58 2.48 -3.65 -1.67
C ILE A 58 3.35 -3.93 -0.43
N ALA A 59 4.36 -4.81 -0.57
CA ALA A 59 5.26 -5.11 0.55
C ALA A 59 6.09 -3.90 0.96
N ALA A 60 6.54 -3.06 0.01
CA ALA A 60 7.28 -1.84 0.31
C ALA A 60 6.46 -0.86 1.17
N MET A 61 5.19 -0.64 0.82
CA MET A 61 4.27 0.18 1.60
C MET A 61 4.03 -0.42 2.99
N ALA A 62 3.69 -1.72 3.07
CA ALA A 62 3.41 -2.40 4.34
C ALA A 62 4.62 -2.38 5.29
N ASN A 63 5.84 -2.46 4.76
CA ASN A 63 7.10 -2.36 5.51
C ASN A 63 7.45 -0.93 5.96
N THR A 64 6.70 0.06 5.51
CA THR A 64 7.00 1.48 5.78
C THR A 64 5.84 2.21 6.47
N GLY A 65 4.99 1.45 7.18
CA GLY A 65 3.87 2.00 7.95
C GLY A 65 2.55 2.07 7.18
N GLY A 66 2.45 1.35 6.06
CA GLY A 66 1.29 1.40 5.16
C GLY A 66 1.37 2.54 4.16
N GLY A 67 0.30 2.73 3.38
CA GLY A 67 0.26 3.79 2.37
C GLY A 67 -0.88 3.63 1.38
N TRP A 68 -0.78 4.38 0.29
CA TRP A 68 -1.79 4.47 -0.74
C TRP A 68 -1.17 4.35 -2.13
N ILE A 69 -1.76 3.52 -2.95
CA ILE A 69 -1.48 3.46 -4.40
C ILE A 69 -2.75 3.91 -5.12
N VAL A 70 -2.64 4.94 -5.95
CA VAL A 70 -3.77 5.50 -6.68
C VAL A 70 -3.62 5.20 -8.16
N PHE A 71 -4.51 4.37 -8.69
CA PHE A 71 -4.58 4.01 -10.11
C PHE A 71 -5.48 4.98 -10.87
N GLY A 72 -5.09 5.33 -12.08
CA GLY A 72 -5.83 6.24 -12.95
C GLY A 72 -5.39 7.70 -12.83
N VAL A 73 -4.17 7.93 -12.38
CA VAL A 73 -3.52 9.23 -12.35
C VAL A 73 -2.18 9.14 -13.06
N SER A 74 -1.95 10.00 -14.04
CA SER A 74 -0.65 10.14 -14.70
C SER A 74 0.32 10.86 -13.80
N GLU A 75 1.56 10.46 -13.82
CA GLU A 75 2.65 11.15 -13.12
C GLU A 75 3.51 11.93 -14.11
N ASP A 76 4.09 13.03 -13.62
CA ASP A 76 5.22 13.69 -14.28
C ASP A 76 6.50 12.94 -13.89
N GLY A 77 7.15 12.34 -14.87
CA GLY A 77 8.35 11.53 -14.65
C GLY A 77 9.58 12.29 -14.17
N GLU A 78 9.55 13.62 -14.17
CA GLU A 78 10.65 14.45 -13.65
C GLU A 78 10.51 14.67 -12.13
N HIS A 79 9.27 14.85 -11.64
CA HIS A 79 9.01 15.19 -10.23
C HIS A 79 8.23 14.09 -9.50
N ASN A 80 7.82 13.01 -10.18
CA ASN A 80 6.91 11.98 -9.65
C ASN A 80 5.64 12.60 -9.03
N SER A 81 5.08 13.60 -9.70
CA SER A 81 3.90 14.33 -9.24
C SER A 81 2.68 13.99 -10.07
N ALA A 82 1.49 14.06 -9.45
CA ALA A 82 0.22 13.90 -10.15
C ALA A 82 0.08 14.96 -11.23
N SER A 83 -0.09 14.57 -12.49
CA SER A 83 -0.11 15.48 -13.65
C SER A 83 -1.41 15.46 -14.44
N GLY A 84 -2.23 14.42 -14.32
CA GLY A 84 -3.48 14.34 -15.03
C GLY A 84 -4.33 13.12 -14.66
N LEU A 85 -5.63 13.20 -14.93
CA LEU A 85 -6.51 12.05 -14.83
C LEU A 85 -6.27 11.09 -16.02
N ALA A 86 -6.13 9.82 -15.73
CA ALA A 86 -6.05 8.72 -16.68
C ALA A 86 -6.94 7.55 -16.23
N PRO A 87 -8.28 7.76 -16.13
CA PRO A 87 -9.18 6.79 -15.54
C PRO A 87 -9.06 5.42 -16.18
N VAL A 88 -9.27 4.37 -15.40
CA VAL A 88 -9.01 2.99 -15.78
C VAL A 88 -10.29 2.15 -15.75
N THR A 89 -10.31 1.07 -16.53
CA THR A 89 -11.34 0.04 -16.38
C THR A 89 -11.02 -0.77 -15.12
N TRP A 90 -11.95 -0.73 -14.16
CA TRP A 90 -11.81 -1.46 -12.90
C TRP A 90 -12.96 -2.44 -12.72
N ASN A 91 -12.66 -3.65 -12.28
CA ASN A 91 -13.66 -4.69 -12.01
C ASN A 91 -13.23 -5.58 -10.85
N ALA A 92 -14.16 -6.43 -10.39
CA ALA A 92 -13.93 -7.35 -9.30
C ALA A 92 -12.74 -8.31 -9.54
N ASP A 93 -12.54 -8.73 -10.79
CA ASP A 93 -11.42 -9.59 -11.17
C ASP A 93 -10.05 -8.93 -10.96
N THR A 94 -9.93 -7.65 -11.33
CA THR A 94 -8.71 -6.87 -11.12
C THR A 94 -8.39 -6.76 -9.63
N GLN A 95 -9.39 -6.42 -8.83
CA GLN A 95 -9.26 -6.37 -7.38
C GLN A 95 -8.85 -7.73 -6.79
N GLN A 96 -9.51 -8.80 -7.19
CA GLN A 96 -9.23 -10.16 -6.69
C GLN A 96 -7.81 -10.63 -7.05
N ARG A 97 -7.30 -10.26 -8.22
CA ARG A 97 -5.90 -10.57 -8.60
C ARG A 97 -4.91 -9.88 -7.68
N ILE A 98 -5.11 -8.61 -7.36
CA ILE A 98 -4.23 -7.87 -6.43
C ILE A 98 -4.29 -8.49 -5.03
N LEU A 99 -5.48 -8.79 -4.51
CA LEU A 99 -5.63 -9.46 -3.22
C LEU A 99 -4.92 -10.83 -3.19
N ARG A 100 -5.00 -11.58 -4.28
CA ARG A 100 -4.31 -12.86 -4.40
C ARG A 100 -2.78 -12.70 -4.40
N VAL A 101 -2.26 -11.66 -5.04
CA VAL A 101 -0.82 -11.34 -4.99
C VAL A 101 -0.40 -11.02 -3.57
N ALA A 102 -1.12 -10.14 -2.86
CA ALA A 102 -0.83 -9.77 -1.48
C ALA A 102 -0.80 -10.97 -0.53
N TYR A 103 -1.65 -11.98 -0.80
CA TYR A 103 -1.73 -13.21 -0.02
C TYR A 103 -0.65 -14.23 -0.42
N ALA A 104 -0.43 -14.46 -1.71
CA ALA A 104 0.35 -15.60 -2.19
C ALA A 104 1.81 -15.26 -2.54
N ARG A 105 2.09 -13.99 -2.84
CA ARG A 105 3.44 -13.55 -3.29
C ARG A 105 4.19 -12.76 -2.23
N ILE A 106 3.60 -12.53 -1.05
CA ILE A 106 4.21 -11.79 0.05
C ILE A 106 4.20 -12.68 1.30
N GLY A 107 5.32 -12.77 1.96
CA GLY A 107 5.49 -13.54 3.20
C GLY A 107 6.08 -12.70 4.34
N PRO A 108 5.38 -12.57 5.48
CA PRO A 108 3.97 -12.87 5.73
C PRO A 108 3.02 -12.15 4.77
N PRO A 109 1.80 -12.65 4.52
CA PRO A 109 0.87 -11.99 3.60
C PRO A 109 0.44 -10.62 4.13
N VAL A 110 0.26 -9.66 3.23
CA VAL A 110 -0.34 -8.37 3.58
C VAL A 110 -1.85 -8.48 3.47
N LEU A 111 -2.52 -8.39 4.62
CA LEU A 111 -3.98 -8.50 4.74
C LEU A 111 -4.61 -7.12 4.93
N GLY A 112 -5.92 -7.01 4.64
CA GLY A 112 -6.67 -5.79 4.92
C GLY A 112 -6.46 -4.66 3.90
N LEU A 113 -6.12 -4.99 2.65
CA LEU A 113 -6.16 -4.02 1.57
C LEU A 113 -7.59 -3.53 1.36
N GLU A 114 -7.78 -2.22 1.24
CA GLU A 114 -9.06 -1.57 0.97
C GLU A 114 -9.00 -0.86 -0.38
N PHE A 115 -10.12 -0.87 -1.12
CA PHE A 115 -10.20 -0.25 -2.44
C PHE A 115 -11.36 0.75 -2.47
N TYR A 116 -11.05 1.98 -2.83
CA TYR A 116 -11.99 3.08 -3.00
C TYR A 116 -12.11 3.36 -4.49
N VAL A 117 -13.22 2.90 -5.08
CA VAL A 117 -13.50 3.06 -6.52
C VAL A 117 -14.24 4.36 -6.71
N LEU A 118 -13.65 5.29 -7.44
CA LEU A 118 -14.17 6.64 -7.72
C LEU A 118 -14.59 6.69 -9.19
N PRO A 119 -15.89 6.52 -9.49
CA PRO A 119 -16.36 6.48 -10.87
C PRO A 119 -16.25 7.84 -11.55
N THR A 120 -15.98 7.81 -12.85
CA THR A 120 -16.03 8.95 -13.76
C THR A 120 -17.25 8.88 -14.67
N ASP A 121 -17.61 9.99 -15.31
CA ASP A 121 -18.83 10.09 -16.12
C ASP A 121 -18.84 9.18 -17.36
N ASP A 122 -17.66 8.72 -17.82
CA ASP A 122 -17.50 7.84 -18.97
C ASP A 122 -17.56 6.34 -18.62
N GLY A 123 -17.85 6.02 -17.35
CA GLY A 123 -17.92 4.64 -16.87
C GLY A 123 -16.56 4.01 -16.49
N SER A 124 -15.47 4.76 -16.61
CA SER A 124 -14.17 4.39 -16.05
C SER A 124 -14.06 4.82 -14.58
N SER A 125 -12.91 4.62 -13.96
CA SER A 125 -12.71 4.95 -12.54
C SER A 125 -11.28 5.37 -12.24
N VAL A 126 -11.12 6.18 -11.20
CA VAL A 126 -9.87 6.29 -10.44
C VAL A 126 -10.02 5.40 -9.21
N VAL A 127 -8.98 4.66 -8.85
CA VAL A 127 -9.07 3.72 -7.73
C VAL A 127 -7.94 3.97 -6.74
N ALA A 128 -8.30 4.31 -5.51
CA ALA A 128 -7.34 4.43 -4.43
C ALA A 128 -7.30 3.13 -3.62
N MET A 129 -6.14 2.48 -3.62
CA MET A 129 -5.87 1.27 -2.83
C MET A 129 -5.11 1.65 -1.58
N ARG A 130 -5.70 1.36 -0.42
CA ARG A 130 -5.05 1.51 0.88
C ARG A 130 -4.35 0.21 1.27
N ILE A 131 -3.08 0.32 1.61
CA ILE A 131 -2.28 -0.74 2.21
C ILE A 131 -2.14 -0.40 3.70
N PRO A 132 -2.59 -1.26 4.62
CA PRO A 132 -2.51 -0.95 6.05
C PRO A 132 -1.07 -0.99 6.57
N ASP A 133 -0.84 -0.27 7.67
CA ASP A 133 0.31 -0.52 8.54
C ASP A 133 0.25 -1.98 9.06
N SER A 134 1.37 -2.67 9.02
CA SER A 134 1.41 -4.08 9.37
C SER A 134 2.33 -4.35 10.56
N ARG A 135 1.79 -5.06 11.54
CA ARG A 135 2.54 -5.58 12.69
C ARG A 135 3.34 -6.85 12.37
N ASP A 136 3.10 -7.44 11.18
CA ASP A 136 3.78 -8.64 10.71
C ASP A 136 5.04 -8.33 9.88
N ALA A 137 5.41 -7.07 9.76
CA ALA A 137 6.68 -6.67 9.11
C ALA A 137 7.89 -7.36 9.80
N PRO A 138 8.94 -7.71 9.05
CA PRO A 138 9.16 -7.42 7.64
C PRO A 138 8.42 -8.38 6.71
N HIS A 139 7.85 -7.83 5.66
CA HIS A 139 7.23 -8.55 4.55
C HIS A 139 8.23 -8.76 3.42
N PHE A 140 8.33 -9.98 2.95
CA PHE A 140 9.19 -10.34 1.82
C PHE A 140 8.34 -10.58 0.58
N ALA A 141 8.62 -9.86 -0.49
CA ALA A 141 7.98 -10.08 -1.79
C ALA A 141 8.75 -11.14 -2.58
N ARG A 142 8.05 -12.06 -3.23
CA ARG A 142 8.65 -12.97 -4.21
C ARG A 142 9.13 -12.19 -5.43
N LYS A 143 10.28 -12.57 -5.95
CA LYS A 143 10.84 -12.08 -7.21
C LYS A 143 11.13 -13.28 -8.10
N GLY A 144 10.27 -13.54 -9.05
CA GLY A 144 10.25 -14.81 -9.74
C GLY A 144 9.90 -15.96 -8.81
N ASP A 145 10.43 -17.15 -9.11
CA ASP A 145 10.16 -18.36 -8.32
C ASP A 145 11.23 -18.65 -7.26
N ASP A 146 12.44 -18.09 -7.41
CA ASP A 146 13.63 -18.52 -6.69
C ASP A 146 14.16 -17.49 -5.68
N ALA A 147 13.59 -16.29 -5.62
CA ALA A 147 14.12 -15.22 -4.77
C ALA A 147 13.04 -14.51 -3.95
N PHE A 148 13.47 -13.96 -2.81
CA PHE A 148 12.71 -13.03 -2.01
C PHE A 148 13.47 -11.72 -1.88
N ILE A 149 12.74 -10.62 -1.86
CA ILE A 149 13.26 -9.28 -1.60
C ILE A 149 12.51 -8.67 -0.42
N ALA A 150 13.18 -7.87 0.38
CA ALA A 150 12.59 -7.09 1.48
C ALA A 150 12.52 -5.61 1.06
N PRO A 151 11.48 -5.20 0.33
CA PRO A 151 11.37 -3.84 -0.18
C PRO A 151 10.86 -2.90 0.92
N LYS A 152 11.26 -1.62 0.84
CA LYS A 152 10.72 -0.52 1.63
C LYS A 152 10.67 0.75 0.80
N ARG A 153 9.83 1.72 1.19
CA ARG A 153 9.79 3.04 0.56
C ARG A 153 10.88 3.94 1.14
N ASN A 154 11.46 4.77 0.28
CA ASN A 154 12.33 5.88 0.64
C ASN A 154 11.94 7.09 -0.23
N GLY A 155 11.02 7.92 0.27
CA GLY A 155 10.33 8.90 -0.56
C GLY A 155 9.55 8.20 -1.68
N PRO A 156 9.64 8.67 -2.92
CA PRO A 156 8.95 8.07 -4.07
C PRO A 156 9.57 6.74 -4.53
N HIS A 157 10.75 6.37 -4.01
CA HIS A 157 11.48 5.22 -4.53
C HIS A 157 11.33 3.98 -3.65
N THR A 158 11.30 2.82 -4.29
CA THR A 158 11.45 1.53 -3.59
C THR A 158 12.93 1.18 -3.49
N VAL A 159 13.37 0.94 -2.27
CA VAL A 159 14.71 0.43 -1.93
C VAL A 159 14.59 -0.89 -1.18
N PHE A 160 15.71 -1.53 -0.84
CA PHE A 160 15.68 -2.81 -0.13
C PHE A 160 16.23 -2.64 1.27
N MET A 161 15.63 -3.35 2.22
CA MET A 161 16.10 -3.39 3.60
C MET A 161 17.49 -4.01 3.67
N SER A 162 18.33 -3.44 4.51
CA SER A 162 19.59 -4.06 4.94
C SER A 162 19.31 -5.25 5.88
N ASP A 163 20.33 -6.10 6.07
CA ASP A 163 20.31 -7.20 7.04
C ASP A 163 19.92 -6.73 8.45
N ARG A 164 20.45 -5.59 8.89
CA ARG A 164 20.15 -5.00 10.21
C ARG A 164 18.70 -4.50 10.32
N GLU A 165 18.14 -3.97 9.25
CA GLU A 165 16.73 -3.55 9.24
C GLU A 165 15.80 -4.76 9.28
N ILE A 166 16.14 -5.81 8.56
CA ILE A 166 15.41 -7.08 8.59
C ILE A 166 15.46 -7.69 10.00
N GLU A 167 16.65 -7.75 10.60
CA GLU A 167 16.84 -8.26 11.97
C GLU A 167 16.01 -7.45 12.98
N ARG A 168 16.03 -6.11 12.89
CA ARG A 168 15.23 -5.23 13.75
C ARG A 168 13.74 -5.51 13.59
N GLY A 169 13.24 -5.60 12.35
CA GLY A 169 11.84 -5.86 12.09
C GLY A 169 11.37 -7.20 12.67
N PHE A 170 12.17 -8.26 12.55
CA PHE A 170 11.87 -9.54 13.21
C PHE A 170 11.83 -9.41 14.73
N ARG A 171 12.76 -8.69 15.32
CA ARG A 171 12.82 -8.45 16.76
C ARG A 171 11.60 -7.72 17.27
N GLU A 172 11.18 -6.67 16.58
CA GLU A 172 9.98 -5.90 16.89
C GLU A 172 8.71 -6.74 16.79
N ARG A 173 8.59 -7.56 15.73
CA ARG A 173 7.47 -8.48 15.54
C ARG A 173 7.35 -9.51 16.67
N PHE A 174 8.44 -10.14 17.08
CA PHE A 174 8.44 -11.11 18.16
C PHE A 174 8.15 -10.45 19.52
N GLN A 175 8.71 -9.29 19.80
CA GLN A 175 8.39 -8.54 21.02
C GLN A 175 6.91 -8.14 21.08
N TYR A 176 6.32 -7.76 19.95
CA TYR A 176 4.89 -7.47 19.89
C TYR A 176 4.04 -8.72 20.19
N ALA A 177 4.37 -9.86 19.60
CA ALA A 177 3.68 -11.14 19.86
C ALA A 177 3.77 -11.54 21.35
N ASP A 178 4.95 -11.50 21.94
CA ASP A 178 5.18 -11.79 23.36
C ASP A 178 4.37 -10.87 24.28
N ASN A 179 4.30 -9.57 23.96
CA ASN A 179 3.53 -8.61 24.74
C ASN A 179 2.01 -8.87 24.65
N GLN A 180 1.51 -9.26 23.49
CA GLN A 180 0.10 -9.63 23.32
C GLN A 180 -0.24 -10.89 24.12
N GLU A 181 0.62 -11.90 24.11
CA GLU A 181 0.43 -13.11 24.89
C GLU A 181 0.39 -12.82 26.43
N LYS A 182 1.30 -12.01 26.92
CA LYS A 182 1.32 -11.56 28.34
C LYS A 182 0.06 -10.79 28.72
N LEU A 183 -0.43 -9.92 27.82
CA LEU A 183 -1.67 -9.16 28.05
C LEU A 183 -2.89 -10.08 28.12
N LEU A 184 -2.93 -11.13 27.29
CA LEU A 184 -4.00 -12.11 27.32
C LEU A 184 -3.95 -12.95 28.61
N GLN A 185 -2.78 -13.45 29.02
CA GLN A 185 -2.59 -14.19 30.26
C GLN A 185 -3.06 -13.39 31.47
N ASN A 186 -2.65 -12.13 31.59
CA ASN A 186 -3.07 -11.25 32.68
C ASN A 186 -4.59 -11.00 32.72
N LYS A 187 -5.27 -10.99 31.56
CA LYS A 187 -6.73 -10.85 31.53
C LYS A 187 -7.46 -12.10 32.06
N PHE A 188 -6.89 -13.30 31.87
CA PHE A 188 -7.48 -14.53 32.39
C PHE A 188 -7.23 -14.72 33.88
N GLU A 189 -6.14 -14.16 34.45
CA GLU A 189 -5.85 -14.22 35.89
C GLU A 189 -6.72 -13.27 36.74
N ILE A 190 -7.32 -12.25 36.13
CA ILE A 190 -8.15 -11.24 36.84
C ILE A 190 -9.62 -11.69 36.94
N TRP A 191 -10.02 -12.83 36.41
CA TRP A 191 -11.37 -13.37 36.53
C TRP A 191 -11.41 -14.48 37.61
N PRO A 192 -11.78 -14.16 38.90
CA PRO A 192 -11.98 -15.20 39.88
C PRO A 192 -13.25 -15.96 39.55
N SER A 193 -13.16 -17.27 39.64
CA SER A 193 -14.25 -18.25 39.56
C SER A 193 -15.31 -18.02 40.64
#